data_80d2369bdb1d31ec689289a77c445e60
#
_entry.id   80d2369bdb1d31ec689289a77c445e60
#
_cell.length_a   1.000
_cell.length_b   1.000
_cell.length_c   1.000
_cell.angle_alpha   90.00
_cell.angle_beta   90.00
_cell.angle_gamma   90.00
#
_symmetry.space_group_name_H-M   'P 1'
#
loop_
_entity.id
_entity.type
_entity.pdbx_description
1 polymer ?
#
loop_
_entity_poly.entity_id
_entity_poly.type
_entity_poly.pdbx_seq_one_letter_code
_entity_poly.pdbx_strand_id
1 'polypeptide(L)'
;MCDEGILDLRIIMFIRLSFENNPYIALNYRDTIMDMTKDVYEAIKARHSVRAYKELPLSEEVVKALEEEIAAINRENQLHIQLILNEPKAFLGTMSKYGKFRHVGNYLVMAGPKTDDLDERVGYYGERLVLLAQMLGLNTCWVGLSYSKVPGTYVLDEGERIACYISIGYGETQGVAHKIKRVDQVSNVSESTPSWFRAGVEAALLAPTAVNQQKFSFEYVGQQEGRHLVRAKRGFSLIGYTRMDLGIAKYHFELGAGKDNFEWI
;
A
#
# COMPACT_ATOMS: atom_id res chain seq x y z
N MET A 1 -27.65 -13.97 11.11
CA MET A 1 -27.47 -13.34 9.79
C MET A 1 -26.06 -12.78 9.82
N CYS A 2 -25.12 -13.49 9.18
CA CYS A 2 -23.72 -13.08 9.16
C CYS A 2 -23.59 -12.01 8.09
N ASP A 3 -23.28 -10.78 8.52
CA ASP A 3 -22.83 -9.72 7.63
C ASP A 3 -21.41 -10.10 7.19
N GLU A 4 -21.25 -10.42 5.91
CA GLU A 4 -19.97 -10.83 5.32
C GLU A 4 -19.07 -9.60 5.24
N GLY A 5 -17.96 -9.64 5.98
CA GLY A 5 -16.95 -8.60 6.05
C GLY A 5 -16.49 -8.15 4.67
N ILE A 6 -16.80 -6.94 4.35
CA ILE A 6 -16.60 -6.34 3.04
C ILE A 6 -15.14 -5.93 2.91
N LEU A 7 -14.32 -6.77 2.28
CA LEU A 7 -13.20 -6.27 1.50
C LEU A 7 -13.79 -5.18 0.60
N ASP A 8 -13.32 -3.95 0.72
CA ASP A 8 -14.00 -2.77 0.16
C ASP A 8 -14.65 -3.09 -1.19
N LEU A 9 -15.98 -3.16 -1.21
CA LEU A 9 -16.82 -3.54 -2.36
C LEU A 9 -16.42 -2.82 -3.67
N ARG A 10 -15.60 -1.78 -3.56
CA ARG A 10 -15.14 -0.93 -4.65
C ARG A 10 -13.93 -1.50 -5.40
N ILE A 11 -13.01 -2.18 -4.71
CA ILE A 11 -11.97 -2.98 -5.41
C ILE A 11 -12.68 -4.10 -6.18
N ILE A 12 -13.69 -4.73 -5.55
CA ILE A 12 -14.51 -5.77 -6.17
C ILE A 12 -15.30 -5.22 -7.36
N MET A 13 -15.95 -4.07 -7.21
CA MET A 13 -16.73 -3.44 -8.27
C MET A 13 -15.83 -2.96 -9.43
N PHE A 14 -14.60 -2.56 -9.13
CA PHE A 14 -13.64 -2.06 -10.09
C PHE A 14 -13.08 -3.18 -11.01
N ILE A 15 -12.65 -4.30 -10.44
CA ILE A 15 -12.25 -5.48 -11.22
C ILE A 15 -13.44 -6.03 -12.00
N ARG A 16 -14.66 -5.95 -11.46
CA ARG A 16 -15.90 -6.33 -12.15
C ARG A 16 -16.16 -5.50 -13.40
N LEU A 17 -15.99 -4.17 -13.35
CA LEU A 17 -16.19 -3.30 -14.52
C LEU A 17 -15.14 -3.53 -15.63
N SER A 18 -13.92 -3.94 -15.27
CA SER A 18 -12.88 -4.31 -16.24
C SER A 18 -13.16 -5.65 -16.96
N PHE A 19 -14.07 -6.49 -16.42
CA PHE A 19 -14.41 -7.82 -16.93
C PHE A 19 -15.87 -8.00 -17.37
N GLU A 20 -16.73 -6.98 -17.31
CA GLU A 20 -18.17 -7.06 -17.65
C GLU A 20 -18.48 -7.48 -19.11
N ASN A 21 -17.49 -7.60 -19.98
CA ASN A 21 -17.67 -8.13 -21.32
C ASN A 21 -17.58 -9.68 -21.43
N ASN A 22 -17.52 -10.42 -20.30
CA ASN A 22 -17.47 -11.87 -20.32
C ASN A 22 -18.69 -12.50 -19.61
N PRO A 23 -19.64 -13.11 -20.35
CA PRO A 23 -20.87 -13.66 -19.78
C PRO A 23 -20.72 -14.87 -18.85
N TYR A 24 -19.51 -15.40 -18.67
CA TYR A 24 -19.24 -16.54 -17.78
C TYR A 24 -18.96 -16.16 -16.31
N ILE A 25 -18.97 -14.86 -15.97
CA ILE A 25 -18.58 -14.37 -14.61
C ILE A 25 -19.79 -14.19 -13.67
N ALA A 26 -21.01 -14.46 -14.13
CA ALA A 26 -22.22 -14.33 -13.30
C ALA A 26 -22.45 -15.47 -12.27
N LEU A 27 -21.57 -16.44 -12.20
CA LEU A 27 -21.67 -17.58 -11.26
C LEU A 27 -20.66 -17.42 -10.12
N ASN A 28 -21.18 -17.12 -8.93
CA ASN A 28 -20.55 -17.15 -7.61
C ASN A 28 -19.80 -15.90 -7.13
N TYR A 29 -20.57 -14.91 -6.69
CA TYR A 29 -20.08 -13.76 -5.91
C TYR A 29 -19.13 -14.17 -4.74
N ARG A 30 -19.39 -15.28 -4.08
CA ARG A 30 -18.56 -15.81 -2.99
C ARG A 30 -17.21 -16.34 -3.48
N ASP A 31 -17.16 -17.00 -4.61
CA ASP A 31 -15.92 -17.50 -5.21
C ASP A 31 -15.07 -16.35 -5.75
N THR A 32 -15.70 -15.29 -6.27
CA THR A 32 -15.01 -14.08 -6.73
C THR A 32 -14.35 -13.33 -5.58
N ILE A 33 -15.02 -13.18 -4.42
CA ILE A 33 -14.45 -12.56 -3.23
C ILE A 33 -13.28 -13.40 -2.68
N MET A 34 -13.45 -14.72 -2.59
CA MET A 34 -12.38 -15.62 -2.15
C MET A 34 -11.17 -15.58 -3.08
N ASP A 35 -11.39 -15.49 -4.39
CA ASP A 35 -10.31 -15.40 -5.38
C ASP A 35 -9.54 -14.09 -5.24
N MET A 36 -10.23 -12.98 -5.09
CA MET A 36 -9.63 -11.66 -4.90
C MET A 36 -8.87 -11.51 -3.58
N THR A 37 -9.39 -12.08 -2.49
CA THR A 37 -8.68 -12.09 -1.19
C THR A 37 -7.39 -12.88 -1.30
N LYS A 38 -7.40 -13.98 -2.05
CA LYS A 38 -6.22 -14.77 -2.37
C LYS A 38 -5.23 -13.97 -3.21
N ASP A 39 -5.70 -13.23 -4.22
CA ASP A 39 -4.86 -12.41 -5.09
C ASP A 39 -4.15 -11.28 -4.32
N VAL A 40 -4.83 -10.60 -3.41
CA VAL A 40 -4.21 -9.57 -2.55
C VAL A 40 -3.17 -10.20 -1.60
N TYR A 41 -3.45 -11.37 -1.05
CA TYR A 41 -2.52 -12.06 -0.16
C TYR A 41 -1.26 -12.55 -0.90
N GLU A 42 -1.41 -13.01 -2.13
CA GLU A 42 -0.28 -13.33 -3.01
C GLU A 42 0.48 -12.05 -3.43
N ALA A 43 -0.23 -10.93 -3.67
CA ALA A 43 0.40 -9.65 -3.96
C ALA A 43 1.28 -9.16 -2.78
N ILE A 44 0.83 -9.30 -1.53
CA ILE A 44 1.63 -8.99 -0.33
C ILE A 44 2.96 -9.75 -0.33
N LYS A 45 2.95 -11.04 -0.67
CA LYS A 45 4.14 -11.89 -0.70
C LYS A 45 5.06 -11.60 -1.87
N ALA A 46 4.47 -11.35 -3.05
CA ALA A 46 5.20 -11.14 -4.30
C ALA A 46 5.78 -9.72 -4.43
N ARG A 47 5.18 -8.73 -3.74
CA ARG A 47 5.57 -7.34 -3.81
C ARG A 47 6.95 -7.09 -3.18
N HIS A 48 7.90 -6.65 -3.98
CA HIS A 48 9.19 -6.19 -3.52
C HIS A 48 9.52 -4.82 -4.11
N SER A 49 10.42 -4.08 -3.47
CA SER A 49 10.88 -2.79 -3.98
C SER A 49 11.73 -2.96 -5.23
N VAL A 50 11.29 -2.40 -6.35
CA VAL A 50 11.99 -2.41 -7.64
C VAL A 50 12.36 -0.98 -8.02
N ARG A 51 13.62 -0.78 -8.44
CA ARG A 51 14.18 0.54 -8.77
C ARG A 51 14.66 0.66 -10.21
N ALA A 52 14.63 -0.44 -10.96
CA ALA A 52 15.00 -0.48 -12.37
C ALA A 52 13.83 -0.97 -13.20
N TYR A 53 13.43 -0.20 -14.18
CA TYR A 53 12.23 -0.43 -14.96
C TYR A 53 12.56 -0.60 -16.44
N LYS A 54 11.67 -1.32 -17.14
CA LYS A 54 11.67 -1.39 -18.60
C LYS A 54 11.13 -0.08 -19.16
N GLU A 55 11.65 0.38 -20.26
CA GLU A 55 11.14 1.55 -20.99
C GLU A 55 9.88 1.18 -21.80
N LEU A 56 8.84 0.73 -21.09
CA LEU A 56 7.55 0.34 -21.65
C LEU A 56 6.46 1.24 -21.08
N PRO A 57 5.57 1.77 -21.93
CA PRO A 57 4.42 2.54 -21.47
C PRO A 57 3.46 1.62 -20.67
N LEU A 58 2.75 2.19 -19.71
CA LEU A 58 1.62 1.51 -19.08
C LEU A 58 0.47 1.41 -20.10
N SER A 59 -0.27 0.29 -20.11
CA SER A 59 -1.44 0.17 -20.96
C SER A 59 -2.58 1.08 -20.50
N GLU A 60 -3.51 1.41 -21.40
CA GLU A 60 -4.65 2.29 -21.07
C GLU A 60 -5.53 1.69 -19.96
N GLU A 61 -5.70 0.38 -19.96
CA GLU A 61 -6.48 -0.34 -18.94
C GLU A 61 -5.82 -0.22 -17.57
N VAL A 62 -4.49 -0.38 -17.51
CA VAL A 62 -3.71 -0.24 -16.26
C VAL A 62 -3.76 1.20 -15.75
N VAL A 63 -3.58 2.18 -16.61
CA VAL A 63 -3.68 3.61 -16.25
C VAL A 63 -5.07 3.92 -15.72
N LYS A 64 -6.12 3.52 -16.44
CA LYS A 64 -7.50 3.72 -16.00
C LYS A 64 -7.76 3.10 -14.63
N ALA A 65 -7.27 1.86 -14.41
CA ALA A 65 -7.39 1.16 -13.15
C ALA A 65 -6.78 1.93 -11.97
N LEU A 66 -5.59 2.45 -12.17
CA LEU A 66 -4.91 3.24 -11.15
C LEU A 66 -5.60 4.59 -10.91
N GLU A 67 -6.04 5.29 -11.96
CA GLU A 67 -6.70 6.60 -11.85
C GLU A 67 -8.05 6.51 -11.14
N GLU A 68 -8.85 5.49 -11.41
CA GLU A 68 -10.14 5.28 -10.73
C GLU A 68 -9.94 5.01 -9.24
N GLU A 69 -8.97 4.19 -8.87
CA GLU A 69 -8.63 3.92 -7.47
C GLU A 69 -8.07 5.16 -6.77
N ILE A 70 -7.19 5.92 -7.43
CA ILE A 70 -6.68 7.21 -6.93
C ILE A 70 -7.82 8.18 -6.69
N ALA A 71 -8.75 8.31 -7.65
CA ALA A 71 -9.90 9.20 -7.51
C ALA A 71 -10.81 8.81 -6.32
N ALA A 72 -11.01 7.50 -6.10
CA ALA A 72 -11.76 6.99 -4.95
C ALA A 72 -11.06 7.33 -3.64
N ILE A 73 -9.77 7.03 -3.53
CA ILE A 73 -8.96 7.33 -2.32
C ILE A 73 -8.97 8.83 -2.03
N ASN A 74 -8.70 9.67 -3.01
CA ASN A 74 -8.65 11.12 -2.84
C ASN A 74 -9.97 11.68 -2.32
N ARG A 75 -11.10 11.27 -2.93
CA ARG A 75 -12.43 11.70 -2.55
C ARG A 75 -12.81 11.31 -1.11
N GLU A 76 -12.44 10.11 -0.71
CA GLU A 76 -12.89 9.54 0.57
C GLU A 76 -12.00 9.90 1.74
N ASN A 77 -10.74 10.17 1.45
CA ASN A 77 -9.72 10.33 2.48
C ASN A 77 -9.01 11.68 2.44
N GLN A 78 -9.53 12.63 1.68
CA GLN A 78 -8.96 13.98 1.58
C GLN A 78 -7.45 13.94 1.30
N LEU A 79 -7.03 13.05 0.39
CA LEU A 79 -5.68 13.01 -0.15
C LEU A 79 -5.66 13.67 -1.54
N HIS A 80 -4.48 14.02 -2.02
CA HIS A 80 -4.27 14.57 -3.35
C HIS A 80 -3.17 13.79 -4.07
N ILE A 81 -3.42 12.49 -4.23
CA ILE A 81 -2.52 11.57 -4.94
C ILE A 81 -2.69 11.82 -6.44
N GLN A 82 -1.58 11.87 -7.18
CA GLN A 82 -1.56 12.08 -8.62
C GLN A 82 -0.65 11.07 -9.30
N LEU A 83 -1.13 10.44 -10.38
CA LEU A 83 -0.31 9.59 -11.25
C LEU A 83 0.35 10.45 -12.32
N ILE A 84 1.67 10.40 -12.39
CA ILE A 84 2.46 11.10 -13.39
C ILE A 84 3.03 10.07 -14.34
N LEU A 85 2.80 10.28 -15.63
CA LEU A 85 3.21 9.37 -16.71
C LEU A 85 4.26 10.02 -17.60
N ASN A 86 5.17 9.21 -18.10
CA ASN A 86 6.19 9.58 -19.08
C ASN A 86 7.04 10.82 -18.69
N GLU A 87 7.33 10.94 -17.39
CA GLU A 87 8.12 12.04 -16.83
C GLU A 87 9.38 11.50 -16.12
N PRO A 88 10.53 11.35 -16.79
CA PRO A 88 11.72 10.78 -16.20
C PRO A 88 12.53 11.76 -15.33
N LYS A 89 12.33 13.08 -15.46
CA LYS A 89 13.20 14.10 -14.84
C LYS A 89 13.23 14.01 -13.32
N ALA A 90 12.13 13.58 -12.69
CA ALA A 90 12.07 13.38 -11.25
C ALA A 90 13.14 12.39 -10.74
N PHE A 91 13.62 11.49 -11.59
CA PHE A 91 14.56 10.42 -11.25
C PHE A 91 15.91 10.48 -11.97
N LEU A 92 16.25 11.61 -12.63
CA LEU A 92 17.55 11.80 -13.30
C LEU A 92 18.62 12.45 -12.40
N GLY A 93 18.24 12.97 -11.24
CA GLY A 93 19.14 13.69 -10.33
C GLY A 93 20.17 12.78 -9.64
N THR A 94 21.18 13.40 -9.01
CA THR A 94 22.23 12.68 -8.27
C THR A 94 21.68 11.81 -7.15
N MET A 95 20.66 12.29 -6.43
CA MET A 95 20.01 11.51 -5.36
C MET A 95 19.32 10.24 -5.88
N SER A 96 18.72 10.30 -7.07
CA SER A 96 18.10 9.14 -7.71
C SER A 96 19.13 8.10 -8.13
N LYS A 97 20.29 8.55 -8.63
CA LYS A 97 21.43 7.67 -8.94
C LYS A 97 21.96 7.00 -7.67
N TYR A 98 22.07 7.74 -6.56
CA TYR A 98 22.45 7.16 -5.27
C TYR A 98 21.41 6.14 -4.81
N GLY A 99 20.12 6.39 -5.01
CA GLY A 99 19.02 5.45 -4.79
C GLY A 99 18.98 4.28 -5.77
N LYS A 100 19.88 4.22 -6.77
CA LYS A 100 19.98 3.19 -7.82
C LYS A 100 18.72 3.10 -8.71
N PHE A 101 18.01 4.23 -8.88
CA PHE A 101 16.87 4.29 -9.80
C PHE A 101 17.32 4.37 -11.24
N ARG A 102 16.68 3.58 -12.12
CA ARG A 102 16.93 3.55 -13.56
C ARG A 102 15.62 3.44 -14.33
N HIS A 103 15.49 4.20 -15.41
CA HIS A 103 14.38 4.19 -16.35
C HIS A 103 13.00 4.40 -15.68
N VAL A 104 12.97 5.20 -14.60
CA VAL A 104 11.69 5.57 -13.98
C VAL A 104 11.05 6.64 -14.84
N GLY A 105 9.97 6.30 -15.54
CA GLY A 105 9.17 7.24 -16.35
C GLY A 105 7.80 7.54 -15.71
N ASN A 106 7.36 6.73 -14.76
CA ASN A 106 6.06 6.92 -14.14
C ASN A 106 6.17 6.85 -12.61
N TYR A 107 5.36 7.63 -11.91
CA TYR A 107 5.37 7.66 -10.45
C TYR A 107 4.07 8.26 -9.90
N LEU A 108 3.77 7.92 -8.65
CA LEU A 108 2.72 8.56 -7.87
C LEU A 108 3.33 9.70 -7.05
N VAL A 109 2.70 10.87 -7.08
CA VAL A 109 2.95 11.98 -6.15
C VAL A 109 1.98 11.81 -4.99
N MET A 110 2.51 11.48 -3.82
CA MET A 110 1.72 11.25 -2.61
C MET A 110 1.59 12.55 -1.83
N ALA A 111 0.47 13.25 -1.97
CA ALA A 111 0.23 14.56 -1.40
C ALA A 111 -1.10 14.64 -0.65
N GLY A 112 -1.25 15.70 0.14
CA GLY A 112 -2.47 16.05 0.85
C GLY A 112 -2.28 17.18 1.85
N PRO A 113 -3.32 17.56 2.61
CA PRO A 113 -3.28 18.62 3.61
C PRO A 113 -2.19 18.39 4.67
N LYS A 114 -1.53 19.45 5.10
CA LYS A 114 -0.48 19.44 6.15
C LYS A 114 -1.08 19.16 7.53
N THR A 115 -1.52 17.92 7.74
CA THR A 115 -2.01 17.43 9.03
C THR A 115 -1.01 16.48 9.66
N ASP A 116 -1.14 16.27 10.97
CA ASP A 116 -0.23 15.37 11.72
C ASP A 116 -0.35 13.91 11.27
N ASP A 117 -1.50 13.49 10.77
CA ASP A 117 -1.82 12.14 10.33
C ASP A 117 -1.57 11.90 8.83
N LEU A 118 -1.20 12.96 8.05
CA LEU A 118 -1.01 12.81 6.60
C LEU A 118 -0.07 11.67 6.24
N ASP A 119 1.08 11.56 6.93
CA ASP A 119 2.06 10.52 6.60
C ASP A 119 1.51 9.11 6.86
N GLU A 120 0.73 8.91 7.93
CA GLU A 120 0.10 7.61 8.21
C GLU A 120 -0.98 7.28 7.18
N ARG A 121 -1.83 8.26 6.81
CA ARG A 121 -2.84 8.09 5.74
C ARG A 121 -2.19 7.80 4.39
N VAL A 122 -1.15 8.55 4.03
CA VAL A 122 -0.38 8.28 2.81
C VAL A 122 0.22 6.88 2.82
N GLY A 123 0.76 6.43 3.96
CA GLY A 123 1.25 5.07 4.12
C GLY A 123 0.18 4.02 3.87
N TYR A 124 -0.98 4.18 4.52
CA TYR A 124 -2.08 3.23 4.43
C TYR A 124 -2.69 3.15 3.00
N TYR A 125 -3.08 4.29 2.45
CA TYR A 125 -3.72 4.32 1.13
C TYR A 125 -2.74 4.20 -0.04
N GLY A 126 -1.50 4.62 0.15
CA GLY A 126 -0.45 4.42 -0.82
C GLY A 126 -0.09 2.94 -0.98
N GLU A 127 -0.09 2.17 0.12
CA GLU A 127 0.15 0.73 0.03
C GLU A 127 -1.01 0.00 -0.65
N ARG A 128 -2.23 0.48 -0.52
CA ARG A 128 -3.38 -0.03 -1.28
C ARG A 128 -3.13 0.11 -2.79
N LEU A 129 -2.60 1.25 -3.26
CA LEU A 129 -2.20 1.45 -4.66
C LEU A 129 -1.00 0.59 -5.06
N VAL A 130 -0.05 0.38 -4.15
CA VAL A 130 1.12 -0.48 -4.38
C VAL A 130 0.71 -1.94 -4.59
N LEU A 131 -0.24 -2.45 -3.79
CA LEU A 131 -0.73 -3.82 -3.96
C LEU A 131 -1.62 -3.95 -5.21
N LEU A 132 -2.44 -2.95 -5.53
CA LEU A 132 -3.17 -2.90 -6.81
C LEU A 132 -2.19 -2.95 -7.99
N ALA A 133 -1.14 -2.13 -7.97
CA ALA A 133 -0.10 -2.14 -9.00
C ALA A 133 0.55 -3.53 -9.16
N GLN A 134 0.84 -4.21 -8.04
CA GLN A 134 1.38 -5.57 -8.06
C GLN A 134 0.40 -6.56 -8.72
N MET A 135 -0.90 -6.48 -8.42
CA MET A 135 -1.93 -7.30 -9.04
C MET A 135 -2.09 -7.02 -10.54
N LEU A 136 -1.84 -5.78 -10.97
CA LEU A 136 -1.82 -5.38 -12.38
C LEU A 136 -0.50 -5.72 -13.10
N GLY A 137 0.41 -6.48 -12.47
CA GLY A 137 1.69 -6.89 -13.04
C GLY A 137 2.77 -5.82 -13.05
N LEU A 138 2.58 -4.73 -12.31
CA LEU A 138 3.56 -3.66 -12.16
C LEU A 138 4.43 -3.89 -10.91
N ASN A 139 5.56 -3.22 -10.89
CA ASN A 139 6.44 -3.13 -9.72
C ASN A 139 6.53 -1.69 -9.23
N THR A 140 6.80 -1.53 -7.94
CA THR A 140 6.84 -0.22 -7.28
C THR A 140 8.03 -0.07 -6.34
N CYS A 141 8.33 1.17 -5.96
CA CYS A 141 9.22 1.47 -4.84
C CYS A 141 8.80 2.78 -4.16
N TRP A 142 8.64 2.75 -2.85
CA TRP A 142 8.48 3.95 -2.02
C TRP A 142 9.78 4.78 -2.04
N VAL A 143 9.65 6.11 -2.24
CA VAL A 143 10.76 7.03 -2.43
C VAL A 143 10.58 8.27 -1.55
N GLY A 144 11.30 8.32 -0.42
CA GLY A 144 11.22 9.46 0.50
C GLY A 144 12.12 10.64 0.11
N LEU A 145 13.32 10.37 -0.39
CA LEU A 145 14.34 11.41 -0.61
C LEU A 145 15.01 11.36 -2.00
N SER A 146 15.00 10.22 -2.67
CA SER A 146 15.77 10.00 -3.90
C SER A 146 15.01 10.41 -5.16
N TYR A 147 14.34 11.56 -5.13
CA TYR A 147 13.65 12.16 -6.27
C TYR A 147 13.87 13.68 -6.33
N SER A 148 13.59 14.27 -7.47
CA SER A 148 13.55 15.73 -7.68
C SER A 148 12.11 16.16 -7.93
N LYS A 149 11.70 17.27 -7.35
CA LYS A 149 10.41 17.90 -7.69
C LYS A 149 10.52 18.53 -9.07
N VAL A 150 9.60 18.20 -9.98
CA VAL A 150 9.55 18.74 -11.33
C VAL A 150 8.37 19.71 -11.41
N PRO A 151 8.60 21.03 -11.48
CA PRO A 151 7.53 22.01 -11.56
C PRO A 151 6.62 21.77 -12.79
N GLY A 152 5.30 21.91 -12.61
CA GLY A 152 4.32 21.80 -13.69
C GLY A 152 3.88 20.37 -14.02
N THR A 153 4.41 19.33 -13.34
CA THR A 153 3.98 17.93 -13.56
C THR A 153 2.87 17.51 -12.61
N TYR A 154 2.68 18.21 -11.51
CA TYR A 154 1.63 17.98 -10.51
C TYR A 154 1.13 19.32 -9.98
N VAL A 155 -0.03 19.27 -9.32
CA VAL A 155 -0.66 20.43 -8.67
C VAL A 155 -0.73 20.19 -7.17
N LEU A 156 -0.51 21.24 -6.39
CA LEU A 156 -0.78 21.24 -4.94
C LEU A 156 -1.70 22.40 -4.62
N ASP A 157 -2.73 22.12 -3.84
CA ASP A 157 -3.60 23.16 -3.31
C ASP A 157 -2.94 23.89 -2.13
N GLU A 158 -3.47 25.06 -1.77
CA GLU A 158 -2.99 25.80 -0.62
C GLU A 158 -3.09 24.96 0.65
N GLY A 159 -2.02 24.92 1.43
CA GLY A 159 -1.96 24.10 2.66
C GLY A 159 -1.59 22.64 2.45
N GLU A 160 -1.36 22.18 1.22
CA GLU A 160 -0.91 20.82 0.95
C GLU A 160 0.63 20.67 0.99
N ARG A 161 1.06 19.44 1.14
CA ARG A 161 2.47 19.03 0.98
C ARG A 161 2.58 17.66 0.32
N ILE A 162 3.69 17.45 -0.35
CA ILE A 162 4.11 16.12 -0.79
C ILE A 162 4.71 15.40 0.42
N ALA A 163 4.26 14.18 0.68
CA ALA A 163 4.81 13.29 1.69
C ALA A 163 5.97 12.44 1.13
N CYS A 164 5.77 11.86 -0.06
CA CYS A 164 6.78 11.06 -0.76
C CYS A 164 6.36 10.84 -2.22
N TYR A 165 7.20 10.14 -3.00
CA TYR A 165 6.83 9.55 -4.28
C TYR A 165 6.79 8.03 -4.19
N ILE A 166 6.08 7.39 -5.13
CA ILE A 166 6.16 5.95 -5.37
C ILE A 166 6.47 5.77 -6.85
N SER A 167 7.65 5.22 -7.19
CA SER A 167 7.95 4.87 -8.59
C SER A 167 7.15 3.64 -8.99
N ILE A 168 6.67 3.59 -10.24
CA ILE A 168 5.77 2.54 -10.74
C ILE A 168 6.08 2.23 -12.21
N GLY A 169 6.00 0.95 -12.57
CA GLY A 169 6.22 0.50 -13.95
C GLY A 169 6.50 -1.00 -14.05
N TYR A 170 6.79 -1.46 -15.25
CA TYR A 170 7.25 -2.83 -15.47
C TYR A 170 8.71 -2.98 -15.06
N GLY A 171 8.99 -3.72 -14.01
CA GLY A 171 10.34 -3.90 -13.48
C GLY A 171 11.25 -4.72 -14.40
N GLU A 172 12.55 -4.42 -14.42
CA GLU A 172 13.57 -5.30 -15.02
C GLU A 172 13.67 -6.64 -14.28
N THR A 173 13.33 -6.62 -12.97
CA THR A 173 13.24 -7.80 -12.09
C THR A 173 12.00 -7.70 -11.21
N GLN A 174 11.69 -8.77 -10.50
CA GLN A 174 10.59 -8.76 -9.50
C GLN A 174 11.07 -8.28 -8.11
N GLY A 175 12.30 -7.79 -7.99
CA GLY A 175 12.87 -7.40 -6.71
C GLY A 175 13.33 -8.59 -5.87
N VAL A 176 13.66 -8.32 -4.61
CA VAL A 176 14.15 -9.31 -3.66
C VAL A 176 13.43 -9.13 -2.32
N ALA A 177 13.03 -10.25 -1.71
CA ALA A 177 12.41 -10.25 -0.40
C ALA A 177 13.33 -9.60 0.65
N HIS A 178 12.79 -8.75 1.46
CA HIS A 178 13.53 -8.13 2.57
C HIS A 178 13.59 -9.07 3.79
N LYS A 179 14.56 -8.85 4.66
CA LYS A 179 14.63 -9.55 5.94
C LYS A 179 13.52 -9.05 6.86
N ILE A 180 12.78 -9.97 7.46
CA ILE A 180 11.70 -9.68 8.41
C ILE A 180 12.18 -9.93 9.85
N LYS A 181 11.60 -9.18 10.78
CA LYS A 181 11.73 -9.46 12.21
C LYS A 181 10.88 -10.66 12.61
N ARG A 182 11.15 -11.20 13.82
CA ARG A 182 10.28 -12.22 14.41
C ARG A 182 8.99 -11.55 14.94
N VAL A 183 7.91 -12.32 14.96
CA VAL A 183 6.60 -11.88 15.46
C VAL A 183 6.68 -11.31 16.88
N ASP A 184 7.43 -11.95 17.76
CA ASP A 184 7.62 -11.52 19.16
C ASP A 184 8.39 -10.20 19.34
N GLN A 185 9.10 -9.74 18.30
CA GLN A 185 9.81 -8.45 18.31
C GLN A 185 8.90 -7.26 17.95
N VAL A 186 7.73 -7.53 17.37
CA VAL A 186 6.80 -6.50 16.89
C VAL A 186 5.39 -6.68 17.43
N SER A 187 5.16 -7.63 18.32
CA SER A 187 3.84 -7.87 18.90
C SER A 187 3.89 -8.59 20.25
N ASN A 188 2.75 -8.64 20.91
CA ASN A 188 2.52 -9.46 22.11
C ASN A 188 1.81 -10.79 21.78
N VAL A 189 1.99 -11.33 20.58
CA VAL A 189 1.43 -12.63 20.19
C VAL A 189 1.84 -13.70 21.19
N SER A 190 0.86 -14.45 21.71
CA SER A 190 1.01 -15.57 22.63
C SER A 190 0.04 -16.70 22.28
N GLU A 191 0.03 -17.78 23.04
CA GLU A 191 -0.94 -18.88 22.89
C GLU A 191 -2.39 -18.45 23.17
N SER A 192 -2.57 -17.39 23.98
CA SER A 192 -3.88 -16.86 24.35
C SER A 192 -4.42 -15.81 23.36
N THR A 193 -3.61 -15.36 22.40
CA THR A 193 -4.08 -14.40 21.40
C THR A 193 -4.80 -15.11 20.25
N PRO A 194 -5.85 -14.48 19.63
CA PRO A 194 -6.54 -15.06 18.50
C PRO A 194 -5.61 -15.35 17.31
N SER A 195 -5.88 -16.40 16.55
CA SER A 195 -5.05 -16.78 15.38
C SER A 195 -5.00 -15.71 14.29
N TRP A 196 -6.12 -14.99 14.08
CA TRP A 196 -6.18 -13.88 13.13
C TRP A 196 -5.22 -12.73 13.51
N PHE A 197 -4.98 -12.47 14.82
CA PHE A 197 -4.02 -11.45 15.25
C PHE A 197 -2.60 -11.80 14.84
N ARG A 198 -2.20 -13.07 14.99
CA ARG A 198 -0.92 -13.57 14.49
C ARG A 198 -0.82 -13.41 12.97
N ALA A 199 -1.85 -13.79 12.21
CA ALA A 199 -1.88 -13.66 10.76
C ALA A 199 -1.74 -12.19 10.31
N GLY A 200 -2.39 -11.24 11.02
CA GLY A 200 -2.21 -9.81 10.80
C GLY A 200 -0.78 -9.34 11.03
N VAL A 201 -0.13 -9.78 12.12
CA VAL A 201 1.28 -9.44 12.40
C VAL A 201 2.21 -10.01 11.34
N GLU A 202 2.01 -11.26 10.91
CA GLU A 202 2.80 -11.91 9.86
C GLU A 202 2.67 -11.17 8.51
N ALA A 203 1.47 -10.74 8.15
CA ALA A 203 1.25 -9.91 6.96
C ALA A 203 1.94 -8.53 7.09
N ALA A 204 1.83 -7.87 8.26
CA ALA A 204 2.48 -6.59 8.51
C ALA A 204 4.02 -6.67 8.44
N LEU A 205 4.63 -7.80 8.76
CA LEU A 205 6.07 -8.01 8.61
C LEU A 205 6.54 -8.01 7.15
N LEU A 206 5.63 -8.24 6.18
CA LEU A 206 5.90 -8.15 4.76
C LEU A 206 5.75 -6.72 4.21
N ALA A 207 5.27 -5.78 5.02
CA ALA A 207 5.13 -4.37 4.65
C ALA A 207 6.49 -3.72 4.35
N PRO A 208 6.60 -2.92 3.27
CA PRO A 208 7.82 -2.15 3.04
C PRO A 208 7.93 -1.04 4.08
N THR A 209 9.15 -0.82 4.58
CA THR A 209 9.44 0.29 5.49
C THR A 209 10.70 1.00 5.06
N ALA A 210 10.85 2.28 5.44
CA ALA A 210 12.03 3.07 5.15
C ALA A 210 13.29 2.32 5.60
N VAL A 211 14.21 2.08 4.69
CA VAL A 211 15.46 1.29 4.88
C VAL A 211 15.25 -0.05 5.60
N ASN A 212 14.07 -0.63 5.46
CA ASN A 212 13.67 -1.87 6.15
C ASN A 212 13.76 -1.79 7.68
N GLN A 213 13.46 -0.62 8.26
CA GLN A 213 13.62 -0.39 9.71
C GLN A 213 12.60 -1.14 10.58
N GLN A 214 11.40 -1.43 10.04
CA GLN A 214 10.32 -2.17 10.72
C GLN A 214 10.09 -1.65 12.16
N LYS A 215 9.95 -0.31 12.32
CA LYS A 215 9.77 0.38 13.60
C LYS A 215 8.29 0.57 13.92
N PHE A 216 7.55 -0.52 13.91
CA PHE A 216 6.16 -0.62 14.32
C PHE A 216 5.97 -1.78 15.30
N SER A 217 4.87 -1.78 16.03
CA SER A 217 4.43 -2.92 16.83
C SER A 217 2.91 -2.94 16.97
N PHE A 218 2.37 -4.15 17.15
CA PHE A 218 0.95 -4.39 17.37
C PHE A 218 0.74 -5.06 18.73
N GLU A 219 -0.28 -4.60 19.44
CA GLU A 219 -0.66 -5.11 20.73
C GLU A 219 -2.13 -5.55 20.69
N TYR A 220 -2.37 -6.82 20.93
CA TYR A 220 -3.71 -7.30 21.24
C TYR A 220 -4.02 -6.91 22.69
N VAL A 221 -5.01 -6.04 22.87
CA VAL A 221 -5.35 -5.47 24.18
C VAL A 221 -6.37 -6.33 24.92
N GLY A 222 -7.12 -7.16 24.19
CA GLY A 222 -8.18 -7.99 24.72
C GLY A 222 -9.50 -7.77 24.03
N GLN A 223 -10.59 -8.09 24.73
CA GLN A 223 -11.94 -7.94 24.23
C GLN A 223 -12.74 -7.04 25.16
N GLN A 224 -13.47 -6.09 24.60
CA GLN A 224 -14.38 -5.20 25.31
C GLN A 224 -15.72 -5.16 24.56
N GLU A 225 -16.83 -5.34 25.28
CA GLU A 225 -18.19 -5.33 24.71
C GLU A 225 -18.38 -6.26 23.50
N GLY A 226 -17.70 -7.42 23.51
CA GLY A 226 -17.75 -8.39 22.43
C GLY A 226 -16.83 -8.10 21.24
N ARG A 227 -16.09 -6.98 21.26
CA ARG A 227 -15.17 -6.57 20.21
C ARG A 227 -13.72 -6.76 20.62
N HIS A 228 -12.91 -7.29 19.72
CA HIS A 228 -11.48 -7.39 19.94
C HIS A 228 -10.78 -6.06 19.65
N LEU A 229 -9.87 -5.66 20.53
CA LEU A 229 -9.16 -4.39 20.44
C LEU A 229 -7.69 -4.62 20.12
N VAL A 230 -7.20 -3.88 19.13
CA VAL A 230 -5.80 -3.88 18.71
C VAL A 230 -5.25 -2.46 18.73
N ARG A 231 -4.03 -2.33 19.27
CA ARG A 231 -3.30 -1.07 19.26
C ARG A 231 -2.07 -1.18 18.37
N ALA A 232 -1.95 -0.26 17.42
CA ALA A 232 -0.76 -0.10 16.60
C ALA A 232 0.11 1.03 17.17
N LYS A 233 1.42 0.78 17.28
CA LYS A 233 2.39 1.74 17.83
C LYS A 233 3.55 1.93 16.85
N ARG A 234 3.97 3.17 16.63
CA ARG A 234 5.21 3.48 15.92
C ARG A 234 6.39 3.50 16.90
N GLY A 235 7.52 2.94 16.47
CA GLY A 235 8.77 3.05 17.19
C GLY A 235 9.52 4.35 16.85
N PHE A 236 10.51 4.68 17.67
CA PHE A 236 11.41 5.81 17.42
C PHE A 236 12.44 5.46 16.34
N SER A 237 12.72 6.44 15.45
CA SER A 237 13.79 6.34 14.46
C SER A 237 14.35 7.73 14.13
N LEU A 238 15.67 7.81 13.99
CA LEU A 238 16.38 9.01 13.50
C LEU A 238 16.24 9.18 11.98
N ILE A 239 15.89 8.12 11.24
CA ILE A 239 15.69 8.15 9.78
C ILE A 239 14.38 8.84 9.42
N GLY A 240 13.41 8.88 10.35
CA GLY A 240 12.07 9.37 10.08
C GLY A 240 11.17 8.31 9.44
N TYR A 241 10.11 8.74 8.78
CA TYR A 241 9.10 7.94 8.06
C TYR A 241 8.31 6.92 8.89
N THR A 242 8.51 6.85 10.21
CA THR A 242 7.85 5.83 11.06
C THR A 242 6.33 5.96 11.12
N ARG A 243 5.75 7.16 10.86
CA ARG A 243 4.30 7.33 10.70
C ARG A 243 3.80 6.70 9.42
N MET A 244 4.49 6.93 8.30
CA MET A 244 4.18 6.34 7.00
C MET A 244 4.34 4.82 7.04
N ASP A 245 5.46 4.34 7.59
CA ASP A 245 5.70 2.91 7.80
C ASP A 245 4.59 2.24 8.64
N LEU A 246 4.06 2.95 9.65
CA LEU A 246 2.94 2.46 10.45
C LEU A 246 1.66 2.34 9.63
N GLY A 247 1.35 3.34 8.80
CA GLY A 247 0.21 3.29 7.90
C GLY A 247 0.27 2.10 6.93
N ILE A 248 1.43 1.88 6.31
CA ILE A 248 1.69 0.73 5.44
C ILE A 248 1.47 -0.59 6.22
N ALA A 249 2.07 -0.70 7.42
CA ALA A 249 1.96 -1.90 8.25
C ALA A 249 0.53 -2.16 8.74
N LYS A 250 -0.25 -1.11 9.05
CA LYS A 250 -1.68 -1.23 9.42
C LYS A 250 -2.51 -1.81 8.28
N TYR A 251 -2.29 -1.35 7.05
CA TYR A 251 -3.00 -1.89 5.89
C TYR A 251 -2.71 -3.38 5.68
N HIS A 252 -1.43 -3.78 5.73
CA HIS A 252 -1.05 -5.19 5.68
C HIS A 252 -1.65 -6.01 6.83
N PHE A 253 -1.62 -5.45 8.05
CA PHE A 253 -2.21 -6.11 9.22
C PHE A 253 -3.70 -6.38 9.02
N GLU A 254 -4.47 -5.39 8.54
CA GLU A 254 -5.91 -5.55 8.27
C GLU A 254 -6.18 -6.63 7.23
N LEU A 255 -5.37 -6.69 6.16
CA LEU A 255 -5.51 -7.73 5.14
C LEU A 255 -5.22 -9.14 5.71
N GLY A 256 -4.22 -9.27 6.59
CA GLY A 256 -3.89 -10.55 7.20
C GLY A 256 -4.83 -10.97 8.33
N ALA A 257 -5.30 -10.01 9.12
CA ALA A 257 -6.16 -10.24 10.26
C ALA A 257 -7.65 -10.40 9.89
N GLY A 258 -8.08 -9.81 8.77
CA GLY A 258 -9.49 -9.57 8.47
C GLY A 258 -10.02 -8.38 9.27
N LYS A 259 -10.38 -7.30 8.59
CA LYS A 259 -10.75 -6.01 9.20
C LYS A 259 -11.90 -6.10 10.19
N ASP A 260 -12.82 -7.04 9.99
CA ASP A 260 -14.02 -7.20 10.82
C ASP A 260 -13.75 -7.94 12.13
N ASN A 261 -12.56 -8.50 12.31
CA ASN A 261 -12.21 -9.24 13.52
C ASN A 261 -11.85 -8.33 14.70
N PHE A 262 -11.62 -7.04 14.49
CA PHE A 262 -11.10 -6.15 15.53
C PHE A 262 -11.39 -4.67 15.26
N GLU A 263 -11.14 -3.86 16.27
CA GLU A 263 -11.14 -2.39 16.17
C GLU A 263 -9.77 -1.84 16.60
N TRP A 264 -9.32 -0.80 15.90
CA TRP A 264 -8.14 -0.01 16.29
C TRP A 264 -8.43 0.89 17.49
N ILE A 265 -7.50 0.98 18.46
CA ILE A 265 -7.54 1.91 19.59
C ILE A 265 -6.23 2.65 19.78
#